data_3e9903e864c80fd17ced0bcacb67bc30
#
_entry.id   3e9903e864c80fd17ced0bcacb67bc30
#
_cell.length_a   1.000
_cell.length_b   1.000
_cell.length_c   1.000
_cell.angle_alpha   90.00
_cell.angle_beta   90.00
_cell.angle_gamma   90.00
#
_symmetry.space_group_name_H-M   'P 1'
#
loop_
_entity.id
_entity.type
_entity.pdbx_description
1 polymer ?
#
loop_
_entity_poly.entity_id
_entity_poly.type
_entity_poly.pdbx_seq_one_letter_code
_entity_poly.pdbx_strand_id
1 'polypeptide(L)'
;RDTTNSRSLIEKIGTPPLQNLTEIKDIMVIAEKGECLTPYQLERVETILSVIRRLKEYLARGKMYDNPLAYYEENLDALEELREEIVRQIRGGVVDDYASKELLKIRNQIVKCEEQMKQKAEQIMRSNKEYMADNYCTRRNGRVCVPVKKEYKLKISGSVIDKSATGNTFFIEPTNVVKYYEELQVLRISEENEVYRILYTLTAMVATTIDIMNENIKTVEKLD
;
A
#
# COMPACT_ATOMS: atom_id res chain seq x y z
N ARG A 1 14.05 -35.29 24.53
CA ARG A 1 14.97 -35.63 23.40
C ARG A 1 15.13 -34.43 22.47
N ASP A 2 14.05 -33.75 22.13
CA ASP A 2 14.08 -32.60 21.22
C ASP A 2 14.73 -31.35 21.87
N THR A 3 14.51 -31.12 23.15
CA THR A 3 15.15 -30.02 23.91
C THR A 3 16.68 -30.12 23.92
N THR A 4 17.21 -31.34 24.03
CA THR A 4 18.66 -31.59 24.00
C THR A 4 19.23 -31.32 22.61
N ASN A 5 18.51 -31.73 21.57
CA ASN A 5 18.88 -31.48 20.16
C ASN A 5 18.84 -29.99 19.82
N SER A 6 17.80 -29.26 20.31
CA SER A 6 17.69 -27.82 20.16
C SER A 6 18.87 -27.06 20.79
N ARG A 7 19.21 -27.42 22.03
CA ARG A 7 20.36 -26.83 22.74
C ARG A 7 21.66 -27.05 21.98
N SER A 8 21.90 -28.28 21.52
CA SER A 8 23.09 -28.61 20.73
C SER A 8 23.16 -27.82 19.41
N LEU A 9 22.02 -27.60 18.77
CA LEU A 9 21.97 -26.82 17.52
C LEU A 9 22.25 -25.34 17.78
N ILE A 10 21.64 -24.76 18.81
CA ILE A 10 21.86 -23.36 19.21
C ILE A 10 23.34 -23.10 19.57
N GLU A 11 23.95 -24.02 20.31
CA GLU A 11 25.38 -23.91 20.68
C GLU A 11 26.31 -23.90 19.44
N LYS A 12 25.94 -24.60 18.38
CA LYS A 12 26.78 -24.74 17.16
C LYS A 12 26.57 -23.62 16.14
N ILE A 13 25.35 -23.15 15.94
CA ILE A 13 25.01 -22.22 14.86
C ILE A 13 24.19 -20.98 15.33
N GLY A 14 23.94 -20.84 16.63
CA GLY A 14 23.23 -19.69 17.21
C GLY A 14 21.72 -19.84 17.28
N THR A 15 21.05 -18.79 17.71
CA THR A 15 19.59 -18.77 17.93
C THR A 15 18.81 -18.82 16.60
N PRO A 16 17.77 -19.66 16.49
CA PRO A 16 16.93 -19.72 15.29
C PRO A 16 16.08 -18.44 15.10
N PRO A 17 15.79 -18.03 13.85
CA PRO A 17 14.96 -16.88 13.55
C PRO A 17 13.46 -17.22 13.66
N LEU A 18 12.94 -17.38 14.88
CA LEU A 18 11.54 -17.69 15.14
C LEU A 18 10.71 -16.41 15.38
N GLN A 19 9.42 -16.45 15.04
CA GLN A 19 8.48 -15.35 15.22
C GLN A 19 7.09 -15.84 15.64
N ASN A 20 6.29 -14.95 16.26
CA ASN A 20 4.89 -15.23 16.58
C ASN A 20 4.05 -15.40 15.30
N LEU A 21 3.30 -16.50 15.23
CA LEU A 21 2.53 -16.92 14.05
C LEU A 21 1.01 -16.65 14.17
N THR A 22 0.53 -16.07 15.25
CA THR A 22 -0.92 -15.89 15.49
C THR A 22 -1.55 -15.05 14.39
N GLU A 23 -0.96 -13.91 14.05
CA GLU A 23 -1.46 -13.00 13.03
C GLU A 23 -1.50 -13.65 11.64
N ILE A 24 -0.50 -14.45 11.29
CA ILE A 24 -0.45 -15.10 9.97
C ILE A 24 -1.55 -16.16 9.81
N LYS A 25 -1.92 -16.85 10.88
CA LYS A 25 -3.03 -17.80 10.87
C LYS A 25 -4.35 -17.10 10.52
N ASP A 26 -4.60 -15.94 11.12
CA ASP A 26 -5.79 -15.14 10.84
C ASP A 26 -5.82 -14.66 9.39
N ILE A 27 -4.68 -14.21 8.87
CA ILE A 27 -4.53 -13.78 7.47
C ILE A 27 -4.81 -14.95 6.51
N MET A 28 -4.32 -16.14 6.81
CA MET A 28 -4.59 -17.34 5.99
C MET A 28 -6.09 -17.68 5.95
N VAL A 29 -6.80 -17.54 7.07
CA VAL A 29 -8.26 -17.75 7.12
C VAL A 29 -8.99 -16.73 6.21
N ILE A 30 -8.59 -15.47 6.23
CA ILE A 30 -9.17 -14.42 5.38
C ILE A 30 -8.96 -14.76 3.89
N ALA A 31 -7.74 -15.14 3.52
CA ALA A 31 -7.41 -15.52 2.13
C ALA A 31 -8.17 -16.76 1.68
N GLU A 32 -8.30 -17.77 2.55
CA GLU A 32 -9.04 -19.00 2.26
C GLU A 32 -10.52 -18.77 1.99
N LYS A 33 -11.12 -17.79 2.69
CA LYS A 33 -12.52 -17.37 2.46
C LYS A 33 -12.71 -16.57 1.15
N GLY A 34 -11.65 -16.23 0.45
CA GLY A 34 -11.69 -15.41 -0.76
C GLY A 34 -11.85 -13.91 -0.50
N GLU A 35 -11.65 -13.46 0.74
CA GLU A 35 -11.63 -12.05 1.08
C GLU A 35 -10.28 -11.43 0.67
N CYS A 36 -10.33 -10.22 0.11
CA CYS A 36 -9.14 -9.51 -0.36
C CYS A 36 -8.25 -9.08 0.81
N LEU A 37 -6.98 -9.45 0.75
CA LEU A 37 -5.99 -9.02 1.74
C LEU A 37 -5.61 -7.55 1.53
N THR A 38 -5.38 -6.83 2.62
CA THR A 38 -4.84 -5.48 2.60
C THR A 38 -3.34 -5.47 2.28
N PRO A 39 -2.75 -4.35 1.85
CA PRO A 39 -1.31 -4.23 1.68
C PRO A 39 -0.53 -4.62 2.93
N TYR A 40 -0.97 -4.21 4.11
CA TYR A 40 -0.37 -4.59 5.38
C TYR A 40 -0.37 -6.11 5.59
N GLN A 41 -1.50 -6.78 5.35
CA GLN A 41 -1.62 -8.23 5.50
C GLN A 41 -0.70 -8.97 4.53
N LEU A 42 -0.57 -8.49 3.29
CA LEU A 42 0.36 -9.05 2.31
C LEU A 42 1.83 -8.86 2.72
N GLU A 43 2.19 -7.72 3.27
CA GLU A 43 3.52 -7.50 3.85
C GLU A 43 3.80 -8.44 5.04
N ARG A 44 2.79 -8.76 5.84
CA ARG A 44 2.93 -9.76 6.91
C ARG A 44 3.19 -11.16 6.35
N VAL A 45 2.53 -11.53 5.26
CA VAL A 45 2.82 -12.78 4.54
C VAL A 45 4.27 -12.80 4.04
N GLU A 46 4.74 -11.73 3.42
CA GLU A 46 6.13 -11.59 2.97
C GLU A 46 7.11 -11.73 4.14
N THR A 47 6.84 -11.07 5.24
CA THR A 47 7.69 -11.10 6.44
C THR A 47 7.84 -12.53 6.97
N ILE A 48 6.75 -13.29 7.08
CA ILE A 48 6.82 -14.68 7.55
C ILE A 48 7.55 -15.58 6.55
N LEU A 49 7.36 -15.38 5.25
CA LEU A 49 8.09 -16.13 4.23
C LEU A 49 9.60 -15.84 4.28
N SER A 50 9.99 -14.62 4.55
CA SER A 50 11.40 -14.25 4.77
C SER A 50 11.98 -14.91 6.03
N VAL A 51 11.19 -15.03 7.09
CA VAL A 51 11.58 -15.77 8.31
C VAL A 51 11.74 -17.26 7.99
N ILE A 52 10.80 -17.85 7.28
CA ILE A 52 10.84 -19.27 6.87
C ILE A 52 12.08 -19.54 6.01
N ARG A 53 12.42 -18.66 5.08
CA ARG A 53 13.64 -18.79 4.27
C ARG A 53 14.88 -18.81 5.15
N ARG A 54 15.01 -17.87 6.08
CA ARG A 54 16.16 -17.80 7.01
C ARG A 54 16.21 -19.03 7.93
N LEU A 55 15.07 -19.50 8.39
CA LEU A 55 14.99 -20.70 9.21
C LEU A 55 15.42 -21.94 8.41
N LYS A 56 14.98 -22.04 7.17
CA LYS A 56 15.40 -23.11 6.25
C LYS A 56 16.92 -23.12 6.04
N GLU A 57 17.51 -21.97 5.80
CA GLU A 57 18.96 -21.81 5.67
C GLU A 57 19.70 -22.15 6.99
N TYR A 58 19.14 -21.77 8.12
CA TYR A 58 19.66 -22.09 9.45
C TYR A 58 19.69 -23.61 9.68
N LEU A 59 18.58 -24.28 9.43
CA LEU A 59 18.48 -25.73 9.58
C LEU A 59 19.37 -26.48 8.58
N ALA A 60 19.48 -26.02 7.34
CA ALA A 60 20.40 -26.60 6.35
C ALA A 60 21.86 -26.60 6.85
N ARG A 61 22.28 -25.55 7.51
CA ARG A 61 23.61 -25.51 8.18
C ARG A 61 23.71 -26.52 9.32
N GLY A 62 22.61 -26.75 10.05
CA GLY A 62 22.56 -27.74 11.13
C GLY A 62 22.74 -29.19 10.67
N LYS A 63 22.41 -29.50 9.41
CA LYS A 63 22.65 -30.83 8.82
C LYS A 63 24.12 -31.21 8.81
N MET A 64 25.03 -30.25 8.70
CA MET A 64 26.48 -30.47 8.76
C MET A 64 26.93 -31.05 10.10
N TYR A 65 26.13 -30.91 11.15
CA TYR A 65 26.42 -31.42 12.50
C TYR A 65 25.60 -32.65 12.86
N ASP A 66 24.93 -33.25 11.87
CA ASP A 66 24.08 -34.45 12.03
C ASP A 66 23.03 -34.30 13.15
N ASN A 67 22.45 -33.10 13.25
CA ASN A 67 21.41 -32.83 14.24
C ASN A 67 20.02 -33.22 13.70
N PRO A 68 19.27 -34.09 14.42
CA PRO A 68 17.95 -34.55 13.94
C PRO A 68 16.95 -33.43 13.64
N LEU A 69 17.00 -32.30 14.36
CA LEU A 69 16.10 -31.17 14.12
C LEU A 69 16.39 -30.47 12.79
N ALA A 70 17.61 -30.58 12.27
CA ALA A 70 17.98 -29.97 10.99
C ALA A 70 17.18 -30.55 9.80
N TYR A 71 16.68 -31.77 9.92
CA TYR A 71 15.87 -32.40 8.87
C TYR A 71 14.46 -31.84 8.74
N TYR A 72 13.97 -31.04 9.71
CA TYR A 72 12.74 -30.26 9.55
C TYR A 72 12.84 -29.22 8.43
N GLU A 73 14.05 -28.89 7.96
CA GLU A 73 14.26 -28.04 6.79
C GLU A 73 13.50 -28.53 5.56
N GLU A 74 13.35 -29.85 5.38
CA GLU A 74 12.65 -30.46 4.25
C GLU A 74 11.13 -30.21 4.27
N ASN A 75 10.58 -29.87 5.44
CA ASN A 75 9.16 -29.53 5.60
C ASN A 75 8.88 -28.04 5.43
N LEU A 76 9.90 -27.23 5.15
CA LEU A 76 9.77 -25.79 4.96
C LEU A 76 9.85 -25.43 3.48
N ASP A 77 8.91 -24.62 3.03
CA ASP A 77 8.91 -24.02 1.70
C ASP A 77 8.79 -22.49 1.84
N ALA A 78 9.79 -21.77 1.43
CA ALA A 78 9.83 -20.32 1.51
C ALA A 78 8.95 -19.62 0.46
N LEU A 79 8.30 -20.34 -0.45
CA LEU A 79 7.41 -19.82 -1.49
C LEU A 79 8.02 -18.57 -2.16
N GLU A 80 9.24 -18.71 -2.69
CA GLU A 80 10.04 -17.59 -3.20
C GLU A 80 9.30 -16.77 -4.26
N GLU A 81 8.59 -17.43 -5.19
CA GLU A 81 7.83 -16.74 -6.23
C GLU A 81 6.75 -15.84 -5.63
N LEU A 82 5.98 -16.34 -4.66
CA LEU A 82 4.97 -15.54 -3.96
C LEU A 82 5.62 -14.38 -3.19
N ARG A 83 6.69 -14.65 -2.46
CA ARG A 83 7.41 -13.65 -1.69
C ARG A 83 7.93 -12.52 -2.59
N GLU A 84 8.57 -12.85 -3.70
CA GLU A 84 9.10 -11.89 -4.65
C GLU A 84 8.01 -11.04 -5.30
N GLU A 85 6.87 -11.63 -5.66
CA GLU A 85 5.74 -10.90 -6.21
C GLU A 85 5.14 -9.91 -5.19
N ILE A 86 5.03 -10.29 -3.92
CA ILE A 86 4.59 -9.36 -2.88
C ILE A 86 5.59 -8.22 -2.71
N VAL A 87 6.88 -8.51 -2.60
CA VAL A 87 7.95 -7.49 -2.47
C VAL A 87 7.95 -6.50 -3.63
N ARG A 88 7.73 -6.99 -4.85
CA ARG A 88 7.69 -6.18 -6.05
C ARG A 88 6.50 -5.20 -6.07
N GLN A 89 5.36 -5.64 -5.55
CA GLN A 89 4.10 -4.92 -5.72
C GLN A 89 3.67 -4.12 -4.51
N ILE A 90 4.14 -4.46 -3.31
CA ILE A 90 3.77 -3.81 -2.06
C ILE A 90 5.02 -3.23 -1.39
N ARG A 91 4.96 -1.93 -1.04
CA ARG A 91 6.02 -1.25 -0.29
C ARG A 91 5.43 -0.25 0.69
N GLY A 92 5.93 -0.28 1.93
CA GLY A 92 5.54 0.69 2.95
C GLY A 92 4.04 0.72 3.23
N GLY A 93 3.38 -0.42 3.20
CA GLY A 93 1.95 -0.54 3.48
C GLY A 93 1.01 -0.10 2.35
N VAL A 94 1.55 0.12 1.13
CA VAL A 94 0.77 0.54 -0.03
C VAL A 94 1.16 -0.24 -1.28
N VAL A 95 0.27 -0.26 -2.27
CA VAL A 95 0.60 -0.80 -3.59
C VAL A 95 1.55 0.16 -4.30
N ASP A 96 2.71 -0.35 -4.69
CA ASP A 96 3.77 0.41 -5.34
C ASP A 96 3.37 0.87 -6.75
N ASP A 97 3.88 2.02 -7.18
CA ASP A 97 3.62 2.56 -8.51
C ASP A 97 4.00 1.60 -9.63
N TYR A 98 5.05 0.82 -9.41
CA TYR A 98 5.56 -0.16 -10.37
C TYR A 98 4.90 -1.55 -10.26
N ALA A 99 3.88 -1.69 -9.42
CA ALA A 99 3.11 -2.95 -9.33
C ALA A 99 2.49 -3.33 -10.67
N SER A 100 2.03 -2.34 -11.45
CA SER A 100 1.60 -2.54 -12.84
C SER A 100 1.89 -1.30 -13.70
N LYS A 101 2.04 -1.51 -15.01
CA LYS A 101 2.19 -0.41 -15.95
C LYS A 101 0.96 0.51 -15.98
N GLU A 102 -0.22 -0.07 -15.80
CA GLU A 102 -1.48 0.68 -15.77
C GLU A 102 -1.56 1.57 -14.53
N LEU A 103 -1.19 1.06 -13.35
CA LEU A 103 -1.18 1.86 -12.11
C LEU A 103 -0.21 3.03 -12.21
N LEU A 104 1.00 2.80 -12.72
CA LEU A 104 1.98 3.86 -12.93
C LEU A 104 1.44 4.95 -13.87
N LYS A 105 0.81 4.54 -14.98
CA LYS A 105 0.19 5.46 -15.93
C LYS A 105 -0.91 6.30 -15.29
N ILE A 106 -1.82 5.66 -14.56
CA ILE A 106 -2.93 6.34 -13.87
C ILE A 106 -2.38 7.35 -12.87
N ARG A 107 -1.43 6.97 -12.02
CA ARG A 107 -0.82 7.87 -11.02
C ARG A 107 -0.09 9.04 -11.65
N ASN A 108 0.62 8.83 -12.75
CA ASN A 108 1.22 9.93 -13.50
C ASN A 108 0.18 10.88 -14.10
N GLN A 109 -0.95 10.35 -14.57
CA GLN A 109 -2.05 11.17 -15.06
C GLN A 109 -2.71 11.97 -13.92
N ILE A 110 -2.86 11.40 -12.72
CA ILE A 110 -3.36 12.10 -11.53
C ILE A 110 -2.46 13.29 -11.20
N VAL A 111 -1.15 13.08 -11.11
CA VAL A 111 -0.18 14.14 -10.81
C VAL A 111 -0.26 15.25 -11.85
N LYS A 112 -0.30 14.91 -13.13
CA LYS A 112 -0.43 15.87 -14.23
C LYS A 112 -1.74 16.65 -14.15
N CYS A 113 -2.84 15.98 -13.87
CA CYS A 113 -4.16 16.61 -13.75
C CYS A 113 -4.23 17.57 -12.57
N GLU A 114 -3.68 17.20 -11.41
CA GLU A 114 -3.58 18.08 -10.24
C GLU A 114 -2.72 19.31 -10.52
N GLU A 115 -1.61 19.16 -11.22
CA GLU A 115 -0.75 20.28 -11.60
C GLU A 115 -1.44 21.22 -12.60
N GLN A 116 -2.13 20.69 -13.61
CA GLN A 116 -2.90 21.47 -14.57
C GLN A 116 -4.04 22.26 -13.88
N MET A 117 -4.72 21.64 -12.92
CA MET A 117 -5.78 22.27 -12.14
C MET A 117 -5.23 23.46 -11.32
N LYS A 118 -4.10 23.26 -10.65
CA LYS A 118 -3.41 24.31 -9.88
C LYS A 118 -2.96 25.46 -10.80
N GLN A 119 -2.30 25.15 -11.91
CA GLN A 119 -1.83 26.16 -12.86
C GLN A 119 -2.98 27.00 -13.42
N LYS A 120 -4.12 26.37 -13.71
CA LYS A 120 -5.31 27.07 -14.21
C LYS A 120 -5.86 28.05 -13.18
N ALA A 121 -5.97 27.63 -11.92
CA ALA A 121 -6.39 28.50 -10.82
C ALA A 121 -5.43 29.69 -10.63
N GLU A 122 -4.14 29.44 -10.61
CA GLU A 122 -3.10 30.49 -10.49
C GLU A 122 -3.13 31.46 -11.67
N GLN A 123 -3.38 31.00 -12.89
CA GLN A 123 -3.53 31.85 -14.06
C GLN A 123 -4.71 32.83 -13.92
N ILE A 124 -5.84 32.33 -13.42
CA ILE A 124 -7.03 33.14 -13.16
C ILE A 124 -6.72 34.20 -12.10
N MET A 125 -6.00 33.85 -11.04
CA MET A 125 -5.58 34.80 -10.01
C MET A 125 -4.67 35.90 -10.56
N ARG A 126 -3.68 35.53 -11.38
CA ARG A 126 -2.78 36.49 -12.04
C ARG A 126 -3.51 37.46 -12.96
N SER A 127 -4.48 36.96 -13.71
CA SER A 127 -5.26 37.76 -14.64
C SER A 127 -6.29 38.69 -13.96
N ASN A 128 -6.60 38.43 -12.71
CA ASN A 128 -7.64 39.13 -11.94
C ASN A 128 -7.15 39.60 -10.56
N LYS A 129 -5.90 40.03 -10.45
CA LYS A 129 -5.25 40.38 -9.18
C LYS A 129 -6.07 41.38 -8.34
N GLU A 130 -6.72 42.35 -8.96
CA GLU A 130 -7.52 43.38 -8.31
C GLU A 130 -8.76 42.82 -7.58
N TYR A 131 -9.25 41.66 -8.00
CA TYR A 131 -10.41 40.99 -7.41
C TYR A 131 -10.03 39.98 -6.31
N MET A 132 -8.74 39.65 -6.20
CA MET A 132 -8.26 38.60 -5.27
C MET A 132 -8.05 39.21 -3.87
N ALA A 133 -8.56 38.50 -2.87
CA ALA A 133 -8.34 38.81 -1.46
C ALA A 133 -6.98 38.31 -0.95
N ASP A 134 -6.32 37.39 -1.66
CA ASP A 134 -5.04 36.80 -1.29
C ASP A 134 -4.22 36.43 -2.53
N ASN A 135 -2.97 36.03 -2.34
CA ASN A 135 -2.02 35.73 -3.41
C ASN A 135 -1.91 34.23 -3.77
N TYR A 136 -2.68 33.36 -3.14
CA TYR A 136 -2.62 31.92 -3.35
C TYR A 136 -4.02 31.31 -3.43
N CYS A 137 -4.15 30.24 -4.24
CA CYS A 137 -5.34 29.42 -4.27
C CYS A 137 -5.35 28.47 -3.08
N THR A 138 -6.54 28.03 -2.67
CA THR A 138 -6.74 27.12 -1.55
C THR A 138 -7.64 25.96 -1.94
N ARG A 139 -7.61 24.89 -1.14
CA ARG A 139 -8.59 23.80 -1.24
C ARG A 139 -9.71 24.03 -0.21
N ARG A 140 -10.93 24.02 -0.68
CA ARG A 140 -12.14 24.08 0.15
C ARG A 140 -13.08 22.96 -0.27
N ASN A 141 -13.48 22.12 0.67
CA ASN A 141 -14.36 20.95 0.40
C ASN A 141 -13.82 20.08 -0.74
N GLY A 142 -12.50 19.86 -0.80
CA GLY A 142 -11.82 19.07 -1.83
C GLY A 142 -11.65 19.76 -3.18
N ARG A 143 -12.15 21.00 -3.35
CA ARG A 143 -12.11 21.74 -4.60
C ARG A 143 -11.05 22.84 -4.57
N VAL A 144 -10.39 23.08 -5.69
CA VAL A 144 -9.41 24.17 -5.83
C VAL A 144 -10.15 25.47 -6.08
N CYS A 145 -9.97 26.42 -5.18
CA CYS A 145 -10.67 27.70 -5.17
C CYS A 145 -9.71 28.87 -5.22
N VAL A 146 -10.17 29.96 -5.83
CA VAL A 146 -9.51 31.27 -5.79
C VAL A 146 -10.19 32.15 -4.72
N PRO A 147 -9.43 32.89 -3.91
CA PRO A 147 -9.99 33.79 -2.88
C PRO A 147 -10.39 35.13 -3.51
N VAL A 148 -11.67 35.39 -3.61
CA VAL A 148 -12.22 36.58 -4.24
C VAL A 148 -12.79 37.51 -3.19
N LYS A 149 -12.49 38.81 -3.30
CA LYS A 149 -13.10 39.84 -2.45
C LYS A 149 -14.62 39.84 -2.64
N LYS A 150 -15.35 40.04 -1.56
CA LYS A 150 -16.81 40.00 -1.51
C LYS A 150 -17.45 40.85 -2.60
N GLU A 151 -16.94 42.08 -2.83
CA GLU A 151 -17.45 43.03 -3.80
C GLU A 151 -17.35 42.53 -5.25
N TYR A 152 -16.41 41.60 -5.51
CA TYR A 152 -16.09 41.14 -6.85
C TYR A 152 -16.48 39.67 -7.11
N LYS A 153 -17.31 39.11 -6.23
CA LYS A 153 -17.70 37.68 -6.34
C LYS A 153 -18.33 37.30 -7.68
N LEU A 154 -19.00 38.25 -8.35
CA LEU A 154 -19.63 38.02 -9.67
C LEU A 154 -18.68 38.26 -10.85
N LYS A 155 -17.46 38.75 -10.60
CA LYS A 155 -16.46 39.01 -11.64
C LYS A 155 -15.69 37.77 -12.07
N ILE A 156 -15.71 36.73 -11.25
CA ILE A 156 -15.07 35.46 -11.53
C ILE A 156 -16.14 34.43 -11.89
N SER A 157 -16.02 33.85 -13.08
CA SER A 157 -16.92 32.78 -13.52
C SER A 157 -16.60 31.49 -12.76
N GLY A 158 -17.57 31.00 -11.99
CA GLY A 158 -17.43 29.81 -11.18
C GLY A 158 -18.49 29.70 -10.09
N SER A 159 -18.31 28.74 -9.21
CA SER A 159 -19.20 28.45 -8.10
C SER A 159 -18.58 28.84 -6.77
N VAL A 160 -19.34 29.52 -5.92
CA VAL A 160 -18.95 29.77 -4.54
C VAL A 160 -18.99 28.44 -3.76
N ILE A 161 -17.86 28.01 -3.28
CA ILE A 161 -17.71 26.78 -2.50
C ILE A 161 -17.74 27.05 -1.00
N ASP A 162 -17.14 28.15 -0.58
CA ASP A 162 -17.05 28.54 0.83
C ASP A 162 -16.88 30.06 0.96
N LYS A 163 -16.95 30.55 2.17
CA LYS A 163 -16.66 31.93 2.52
C LYS A 163 -15.83 32.02 3.80
N SER A 164 -15.05 33.09 3.97
CA SER A 164 -14.30 33.35 5.21
C SER A 164 -15.25 33.56 6.39
N ALA A 165 -14.73 33.42 7.62
CA ALA A 165 -15.51 33.63 8.85
C ALA A 165 -16.13 34.99 8.94
N THR A 166 -15.42 36.03 8.42
CA THR A 166 -15.92 37.42 8.36
C THR A 166 -16.89 37.69 7.20
N GLY A 167 -16.99 36.77 6.25
CA GLY A 167 -17.77 36.91 5.02
C GLY A 167 -17.16 37.87 3.99
N ASN A 168 -15.93 38.32 4.17
CA ASN A 168 -15.25 39.30 3.28
C ASN A 168 -14.54 38.61 2.10
N THR A 169 -14.32 37.30 2.15
CA THR A 169 -13.69 36.54 1.09
C THR A 169 -14.60 35.39 0.69
N PHE A 170 -14.82 35.22 -0.62
CA PHE A 170 -15.52 34.06 -1.22
C PHE A 170 -14.51 33.16 -1.89
N PHE A 171 -14.56 31.90 -1.56
CA PHE A 171 -13.72 30.87 -2.19
C PHE A 171 -14.49 30.29 -3.38
N ILE A 172 -14.07 30.67 -4.58
CA ILE A 172 -14.75 30.33 -5.83
C ILE A 172 -13.95 29.27 -6.57
N GLU A 173 -14.61 28.15 -6.93
CA GLU A 173 -14.09 27.20 -7.91
C GLU A 173 -14.34 27.76 -9.30
N PRO A 174 -13.27 28.14 -10.05
CA PRO A 174 -13.44 28.67 -11.41
C PRO A 174 -14.01 27.64 -12.36
N THR A 175 -14.85 28.06 -13.28
CA THR A 175 -15.45 27.19 -14.30
C THR A 175 -14.40 26.39 -15.08
N ASN A 176 -13.25 27.01 -15.40
CA ASN A 176 -12.15 26.39 -16.12
C ASN A 176 -11.42 25.29 -15.35
N VAL A 177 -11.62 25.21 -14.04
CA VAL A 177 -10.99 24.21 -13.15
C VAL A 177 -11.87 22.98 -12.99
N VAL A 178 -13.18 23.11 -13.14
CA VAL A 178 -14.17 22.05 -12.91
C VAL A 178 -13.86 20.79 -13.74
N LYS A 179 -13.52 20.95 -15.00
CA LYS A 179 -13.22 19.80 -15.88
C LYS A 179 -12.03 18.96 -15.39
N TYR A 180 -11.01 19.61 -14.83
CA TYR A 180 -9.84 18.92 -14.25
C TYR A 180 -10.22 18.20 -12.97
N TYR A 181 -11.10 18.80 -12.17
CA TYR A 181 -11.62 18.14 -10.98
C TYR A 181 -12.40 16.86 -11.34
N GLU A 182 -13.28 16.93 -12.33
CA GLU A 182 -14.07 15.78 -12.81
C GLU A 182 -13.15 14.69 -13.40
N GLU A 183 -12.16 15.05 -14.20
CA GLU A 183 -11.15 14.13 -14.72
C GLU A 183 -10.37 13.46 -13.59
N LEU A 184 -9.98 14.23 -12.57
CA LEU A 184 -9.28 13.71 -11.40
C LEU A 184 -10.12 12.67 -10.64
N GLN A 185 -11.45 12.89 -10.50
CA GLN A 185 -12.33 11.92 -9.85
C GLN A 185 -12.38 10.60 -10.64
N VAL A 186 -12.46 10.66 -11.94
CA VAL A 186 -12.44 9.47 -12.82
C VAL A 186 -11.11 8.73 -12.69
N LEU A 187 -9.99 9.45 -12.68
CA LEU A 187 -8.66 8.86 -12.50
C LEU A 187 -8.49 8.18 -11.14
N ARG A 188 -9.02 8.78 -10.07
CA ARG A 188 -8.97 8.18 -8.73
C ARG A 188 -9.79 6.89 -8.65
N ILE A 189 -10.96 6.84 -9.27
CA ILE A 189 -11.75 5.60 -9.37
C ILE A 189 -10.96 4.53 -10.13
N SER A 190 -10.32 4.90 -11.22
CA SER A 190 -9.47 3.99 -11.99
C SER A 190 -8.28 3.48 -11.18
N GLU A 191 -7.67 4.33 -10.36
CA GLU A 191 -6.59 3.96 -9.44
C GLU A 191 -7.07 2.94 -8.41
N GLU A 192 -8.20 3.20 -7.75
CA GLU A 192 -8.79 2.29 -6.77
C GLU A 192 -9.10 0.92 -7.37
N ASN A 193 -9.67 0.90 -8.57
CA ASN A 193 -9.99 -0.34 -9.28
C ASN A 193 -8.72 -1.13 -9.62
N GLU A 194 -7.67 -0.48 -10.08
CA GLU A 194 -6.41 -1.14 -10.41
C GLU A 194 -5.69 -1.63 -9.16
N VAL A 195 -5.66 -0.85 -8.08
CA VAL A 195 -5.13 -1.27 -6.77
C VAL A 195 -5.89 -2.51 -6.27
N TYR A 196 -7.22 -2.50 -6.33
CA TYR A 196 -8.02 -3.64 -5.92
C TYR A 196 -7.71 -4.89 -6.77
N ARG A 197 -7.59 -4.74 -8.09
CA ARG A 197 -7.21 -5.84 -8.99
C ARG A 197 -5.86 -6.46 -8.60
N ILE A 198 -4.87 -5.63 -8.29
CA ILE A 198 -3.55 -6.07 -7.86
C ILE A 198 -3.63 -6.83 -6.54
N LEU A 199 -4.30 -6.27 -5.54
CA LEU A 199 -4.47 -6.90 -4.23
C LEU A 199 -5.24 -8.23 -4.33
N TYR A 200 -6.27 -8.28 -5.15
CA TYR A 200 -7.04 -9.49 -5.39
C TYR A 200 -6.19 -10.58 -6.05
N THR A 201 -5.37 -10.22 -7.02
CA THR A 201 -4.46 -11.16 -7.69
C THR A 201 -3.43 -11.73 -6.72
N LEU A 202 -2.81 -10.90 -5.89
CA LEU A 202 -1.87 -11.35 -4.85
C LEU A 202 -2.56 -12.22 -3.80
N THR A 203 -3.78 -11.86 -3.39
CA THR A 203 -4.58 -12.67 -2.46
C THR A 203 -4.88 -14.05 -3.04
N ALA A 204 -5.21 -14.13 -4.32
CA ALA A 204 -5.44 -15.41 -5.01
C ALA A 204 -4.16 -16.27 -5.03
N MET A 205 -2.99 -15.67 -5.24
CA MET A 205 -1.70 -16.38 -5.13
C MET A 205 -1.49 -16.92 -3.71
N VAL A 206 -1.77 -16.15 -2.67
CA VAL A 206 -1.70 -16.62 -1.28
C VAL A 206 -2.67 -17.78 -1.06
N ALA A 207 -3.91 -17.67 -1.53
CA ALA A 207 -4.93 -18.69 -1.37
C ALA A 207 -4.53 -20.04 -1.99
N THR A 208 -3.80 -20.07 -3.10
CA THR A 208 -3.31 -21.31 -3.72
C THR A 208 -2.21 -22.00 -2.90
N THR A 209 -1.61 -21.33 -1.94
CA THR A 209 -0.48 -21.81 -1.13
C THR A 209 -0.87 -22.17 0.30
N ILE A 210 -2.16 -22.16 0.65
CA ILE A 210 -2.65 -22.37 2.03
C ILE A 210 -2.13 -23.64 2.65
N ASP A 211 -2.15 -24.76 1.93
CA ASP A 211 -1.67 -26.06 2.46
C ASP A 211 -0.18 -25.99 2.79
N ILE A 212 0.62 -25.41 1.92
CA ILE A 212 2.06 -25.23 2.14
C ILE A 212 2.31 -24.29 3.33
N MET A 213 1.58 -23.18 3.43
CA MET A 213 1.67 -22.27 4.57
C MET A 213 1.31 -22.94 5.89
N ASN A 214 0.29 -23.79 5.90
CA ASN A 214 -0.10 -24.53 7.10
C ASN A 214 0.99 -25.52 7.53
N GLU A 215 1.66 -26.20 6.60
CA GLU A 215 2.81 -27.05 6.92
C GLU A 215 4.01 -26.26 7.43
N ASN A 216 4.29 -25.10 6.83
CA ASN A 216 5.31 -24.17 7.34
C ASN A 216 5.03 -23.77 8.79
N ILE A 217 3.78 -23.35 9.08
CA ILE A 217 3.36 -22.91 10.41
C ILE A 217 3.51 -24.05 11.43
N LYS A 218 3.02 -25.24 11.11
CA LYS A 218 3.17 -26.43 11.98
C LYS A 218 4.64 -26.75 12.27
N THR A 219 5.50 -26.63 11.27
CA THR A 219 6.93 -26.90 11.41
C THR A 219 7.59 -25.86 12.31
N VAL A 220 7.29 -24.59 12.12
CA VAL A 220 7.81 -23.51 12.99
C VAL A 220 7.34 -23.69 14.42
N GLU A 221 6.07 -24.03 14.64
CA GLU A 221 5.52 -24.28 15.99
C GLU A 221 6.17 -25.46 16.72
N LYS A 222 6.65 -26.46 15.99
CA LYS A 222 7.40 -27.58 16.57
C LYS A 222 8.84 -27.21 16.95
N LEU A 223 9.37 -26.18 16.34
CA LEU A 223 10.75 -25.71 16.58
C LEU A 223 10.82 -24.59 17.63
N ASP A 224 9.68 -23.97 17.96
CA ASP A 224 9.56 -22.92 19.01
C ASP A 224 9.46 -23.59 20.40
#